data_ca966e920ca2f137994e191df9f44b45
#
_entry.id   ca966e920ca2f137994e191df9f44b45
#
_cell.length_a   1.000
_cell.length_b   1.000
_cell.length_c   1.000
_cell.angle_alpha   90.00
_cell.angle_beta   90.00
_cell.angle_gamma   90.00
#
_symmetry.space_group_name_H-M   'P 1'
#
loop_
_entity.id
_entity.type
_entity.pdbx_description
1 polymer ?
#
loop_
_entity_poly.entity_id
_entity_poly.type
_entity_poly.pdbx_seq_one_letter_code
_entity_poly.pdbx_strand_id
1 'polypeptide(L)'
;MTWGLVQRRATLRFARLQISFQVRLALYREIIALMRAGLSKNEALNTIWKVASNEGRRPREPKAVMIADVLTGLKNGLGLGHALGKWVPSEDAMVVEAIESSDRFPEYLEKFCGALKRRAGIRAAIAGGLAYPVFLLVLVAGLLVYVGSVVIPALDNLLPVETWTGNARGLALASSFAARYAYQFAIAHFLASILILVALRRWGGFGRKYADALPVFAIYRIYTGVSFLIAMSSLMASGLTAATAIEKLRPFSSPYLRHRLDLIRFYLLNGSDLGSAMYFAGTSWPDRKLNLSLKVLAQTSNLSTQILAVADEWLATSQERVERSLGTLRALAFIAVFGAIAFVVSAMYQIQHQIAAGI
;
A
#
# COMPACT_ATOMS: atom_id res chain seq x y z
N MET A 1 32.66 4.29 24.79
CA MET A 1 31.84 3.17 24.23
C MET A 1 30.51 3.61 23.61
N THR A 2 29.91 4.71 24.00
CA THR A 2 28.59 5.22 23.52
C THR A 2 28.60 5.84 22.12
N TRP A 3 29.66 6.47 21.68
CA TRP A 3 29.77 7.13 20.35
C TRP A 3 29.66 6.15 19.17
N GLY A 4 30.31 4.99 19.25
CA GLY A 4 30.23 3.97 18.20
C GLY A 4 28.83 3.36 18.04
N LEU A 5 28.07 3.23 19.12
CA LEU A 5 26.69 2.74 19.09
C LEU A 5 25.72 3.75 18.46
N VAL A 6 25.92 5.05 18.70
CA VAL A 6 25.11 6.11 18.11
C VAL A 6 25.37 6.22 16.60
N GLN A 7 26.63 6.18 16.18
CA GLN A 7 26.99 6.17 14.75
C GLN A 7 26.43 4.93 14.03
N ARG A 8 26.52 3.75 14.64
CA ARG A 8 25.96 2.52 14.08
C ARG A 8 24.42 2.59 13.94
N ARG A 9 23.73 3.15 14.95
CA ARG A 9 22.27 3.35 14.89
C ARG A 9 21.85 4.36 13.80
N ALA A 10 22.61 5.43 13.63
CA ALA A 10 22.36 6.44 12.58
C ALA A 10 22.54 5.82 11.18
N THR A 11 23.65 5.08 10.96
CA THR A 11 23.94 4.39 9.70
C THR A 11 22.82 3.37 9.35
N LEU A 12 22.36 2.59 10.34
CA LEU A 12 21.26 1.64 10.14
C LEU A 12 19.94 2.33 9.79
N ARG A 13 19.62 3.47 10.44
CA ARG A 13 18.40 4.24 10.13
C ARG A 13 18.47 4.83 8.73
N PHE A 14 19.59 5.41 8.35
CA PHE A 14 19.79 6.00 7.02
C PHE A 14 19.76 4.94 5.92
N ALA A 15 20.43 3.81 6.13
CA ALA A 15 20.41 2.70 5.19
C ALA A 15 18.99 2.14 4.99
N ARG A 16 18.17 2.04 6.05
CA ARG A 16 16.77 1.58 5.95
C ARG A 16 15.92 2.44 5.03
N LEU A 17 16.10 3.76 5.04
CA LEU A 17 15.35 4.67 4.17
C LEU A 17 15.68 4.45 2.69
N GLN A 18 16.85 3.89 2.39
CA GLN A 18 17.32 3.62 1.03
C GLN A 18 16.96 2.21 0.54
N ILE A 19 16.47 1.31 1.41
CA ILE A 19 16.01 -0.03 1.01
C ILE A 19 14.64 0.09 0.34
N SER A 20 14.68 0.44 -0.94
CA SER A 20 13.50 0.56 -1.79
C SER A 20 12.88 -0.81 -2.11
N PHE A 21 11.69 -0.80 -2.70
CA PHE A 21 11.06 -2.00 -3.24
C PHE A 21 11.95 -2.75 -4.24
N GLN A 22 12.66 -2.03 -5.11
CA GLN A 22 13.54 -2.62 -6.12
C GLN A 22 14.73 -3.36 -5.48
N VAL A 23 15.34 -2.76 -4.45
CA VAL A 23 16.46 -3.37 -3.71
C VAL A 23 16.02 -4.67 -3.04
N ARG A 24 14.82 -4.69 -2.43
CA ARG A 24 14.27 -5.91 -1.80
C ARG A 24 13.98 -7.00 -2.82
N LEU A 25 13.33 -6.64 -3.92
CA LEU A 25 13.01 -7.59 -4.98
C LEU A 25 14.28 -8.17 -5.63
N ALA A 26 15.31 -7.33 -5.84
CA ALA A 26 16.61 -7.77 -6.33
C ALA A 26 17.27 -8.76 -5.35
N LEU A 27 17.27 -8.44 -4.05
CA LEU A 27 17.80 -9.34 -3.01
C LEU A 27 17.12 -10.72 -3.05
N TYR A 28 15.79 -10.76 -3.07
CA TYR A 28 15.08 -12.04 -3.09
C TYR A 28 15.42 -12.86 -4.35
N ARG A 29 15.54 -12.23 -5.50
CA ARG A 29 15.95 -12.89 -6.75
C ARG A 29 17.37 -13.41 -6.71
N GLU A 30 18.30 -12.65 -6.15
CA GLU A 30 19.68 -13.09 -5.96
C GLU A 30 19.76 -14.30 -5.04
N ILE A 31 19.00 -14.31 -3.93
CA ILE A 31 18.89 -15.45 -3.03
C ILE A 31 18.36 -16.67 -3.81
N ILE A 32 17.26 -16.52 -4.57
CA ILE A 32 16.70 -17.60 -5.39
C ILE A 32 17.74 -18.16 -6.36
N ALA A 33 18.43 -17.29 -7.11
CA ALA A 33 19.40 -17.70 -8.12
C ALA A 33 20.56 -18.48 -7.51
N LEU A 34 21.14 -17.99 -6.41
CA LEU A 34 22.27 -18.63 -5.75
C LEU A 34 21.88 -19.96 -5.09
N MET A 35 20.69 -20.02 -4.47
CA MET A 35 20.22 -21.29 -3.88
C MET A 35 19.88 -22.34 -4.95
N ARG A 36 19.34 -21.94 -6.11
CA ARG A 36 19.17 -22.84 -7.26
C ARG A 36 20.50 -23.33 -7.85
N ALA A 37 21.56 -22.53 -7.70
CA ALA A 37 22.91 -22.94 -8.04
C ALA A 37 23.56 -23.86 -6.98
N GLY A 38 22.82 -24.27 -5.93
CA GLY A 38 23.27 -25.22 -4.93
C GLY A 38 23.88 -24.60 -3.66
N LEU A 39 23.92 -23.26 -3.53
CA LEU A 39 24.41 -22.62 -2.32
C LEU A 39 23.36 -22.69 -1.21
N SER A 40 23.83 -22.88 0.03
CA SER A 40 22.99 -22.72 1.21
C SER A 40 22.55 -21.24 1.39
N LYS A 41 21.52 -20.99 2.19
CA LYS A 41 21.04 -19.62 2.51
C LYS A 41 22.17 -18.71 3.02
N ASN A 42 23.00 -19.24 3.91
CA ASN A 42 24.11 -18.47 4.49
C ASN A 42 25.20 -18.14 3.48
N GLU A 43 25.57 -19.10 2.62
CA GLU A 43 26.53 -18.90 1.53
C GLU A 43 25.99 -17.89 0.50
N ALA A 44 24.72 -18.01 0.12
CA ALA A 44 24.06 -17.07 -0.79
C ALA A 44 24.10 -15.63 -0.23
N LEU A 45 23.73 -15.43 1.04
CA LEU A 45 23.78 -14.12 1.67
C LEU A 45 25.21 -13.59 1.81
N ASN A 46 26.20 -14.42 2.14
CA ASN A 46 27.60 -14.02 2.18
C ASN A 46 28.10 -13.59 0.79
N THR A 47 27.74 -14.32 -0.26
CA THR A 47 28.08 -13.99 -1.64
C THR A 47 27.46 -12.65 -2.05
N ILE A 48 26.18 -12.43 -1.74
CA ILE A 48 25.50 -11.16 -2.00
C ILE A 48 26.16 -10.02 -1.23
N TRP A 49 26.57 -10.25 0.03
CA TRP A 49 27.28 -9.25 0.82
C TRP A 49 28.62 -8.87 0.19
N LYS A 50 29.42 -9.84 -0.26
CA LYS A 50 30.69 -9.57 -0.95
C LYS A 50 30.49 -8.69 -2.17
N VAL A 51 29.51 -9.02 -3.00
CA VAL A 51 29.18 -8.22 -4.20
C VAL A 51 28.70 -6.81 -3.79
N ALA A 52 27.76 -6.71 -2.86
CA ALA A 52 27.19 -5.42 -2.43
C ALA A 52 28.20 -4.52 -1.75
N SER A 53 29.18 -5.09 -1.03
CA SER A 53 30.26 -4.35 -0.36
C SER A 53 31.48 -4.12 -1.24
N ASN A 54 31.48 -4.56 -2.50
CA ASN A 54 32.65 -4.59 -3.38
C ASN A 54 33.85 -5.24 -2.67
N GLU A 55 33.69 -6.52 -2.30
CA GLU A 55 34.68 -7.31 -1.56
C GLU A 55 35.14 -6.64 -0.24
N GLY A 56 34.21 -6.01 0.47
CA GLY A 56 34.46 -5.31 1.73
C GLY A 56 35.04 -3.89 1.59
N ARG A 57 35.26 -3.38 0.37
CA ARG A 57 35.78 -2.01 0.14
C ARG A 57 34.72 -0.93 0.40
N ARG A 58 33.42 -1.27 0.29
CA ARG A 58 32.27 -0.38 0.52
C ARG A 58 31.30 -0.94 1.55
N PRO A 59 31.70 -1.17 2.80
CA PRO A 59 30.86 -1.84 3.80
C PRO A 59 29.67 -0.97 4.25
N ARG A 60 29.67 0.34 3.92
CA ARG A 60 28.59 1.30 4.26
C ARG A 60 27.50 1.40 3.19
N GLU A 61 27.64 0.70 2.08
CA GLU A 61 26.59 0.63 1.05
C GLU A 61 25.30 0.09 1.70
N PRO A 62 24.13 0.72 1.49
CA PRO A 62 22.88 0.36 2.20
C PRO A 62 22.53 -1.11 2.13
N LYS A 63 22.71 -1.73 0.94
CA LYS A 63 22.46 -3.15 0.73
C LYS A 63 23.48 -4.01 1.52
N ALA A 64 24.75 -3.64 1.55
CA ALA A 64 25.77 -4.35 2.30
C ALA A 64 25.51 -4.28 3.81
N VAL A 65 25.13 -3.09 4.32
CA VAL A 65 24.74 -2.88 5.72
C VAL A 65 23.56 -3.76 6.11
N MET A 66 22.51 -3.81 5.27
CA MET A 66 21.35 -4.65 5.48
C MET A 66 21.74 -6.12 5.58
N ILE A 67 22.51 -6.63 4.62
CA ILE A 67 22.88 -8.05 4.58
C ILE A 67 23.81 -8.41 5.75
N ALA A 68 24.72 -7.53 6.14
CA ALA A 68 25.58 -7.73 7.32
C ALA A 68 24.76 -7.81 8.62
N ASP A 69 23.72 -6.98 8.78
CA ASP A 69 22.82 -7.03 9.93
C ASP A 69 22.00 -8.33 9.93
N VAL A 70 21.50 -8.77 8.77
CA VAL A 70 20.78 -10.04 8.59
C VAL A 70 21.68 -11.22 8.92
N LEU A 71 22.91 -11.29 8.38
CA LEU A 71 23.87 -12.35 8.69
C LEU A 71 24.20 -12.40 10.19
N THR A 72 24.30 -11.23 10.84
CA THR A 72 24.49 -11.16 12.29
C THR A 72 23.30 -11.76 13.04
N GLY A 73 22.07 -11.45 12.58
CA GLY A 73 20.84 -12.04 13.13
C GLY A 73 20.81 -13.57 13.01
N LEU A 74 21.15 -14.10 11.83
CA LEU A 74 21.22 -15.55 11.59
C LEU A 74 22.28 -16.23 12.47
N LYS A 75 23.45 -15.63 12.64
CA LYS A 75 24.49 -16.12 13.57
C LYS A 75 24.02 -16.16 15.02
N ASN A 76 23.09 -15.28 15.39
CA ASN A 76 22.48 -15.25 16.73
C ASN A 76 21.26 -16.17 16.86
N GLY A 77 21.02 -17.05 15.88
CA GLY A 77 19.93 -18.03 15.91
C GLY A 77 18.56 -17.49 15.50
N LEU A 78 18.49 -16.26 14.95
CA LEU A 78 17.23 -15.74 14.40
C LEU A 78 16.93 -16.38 13.06
N GLY A 79 15.64 -16.62 12.75
CA GLY A 79 15.19 -16.95 11.40
C GLY A 79 15.41 -15.79 10.42
N LEU A 80 15.44 -16.11 9.13
CA LEU A 80 15.67 -15.12 8.06
C LEU A 80 14.60 -14.02 8.04
N GLY A 81 13.34 -14.40 8.25
CA GLY A 81 12.24 -13.43 8.32
C GLY A 81 12.38 -12.48 9.50
N HIS A 82 12.78 -12.99 10.68
CA HIS A 82 13.08 -12.17 11.87
C HIS A 82 14.25 -11.22 11.61
N ALA A 83 15.34 -11.72 11.04
CA ALA A 83 16.52 -10.93 10.74
C ALA A 83 16.21 -9.81 9.74
N LEU A 84 15.36 -10.09 8.73
CA LEU A 84 14.87 -9.12 7.75
C LEU A 84 13.83 -8.15 8.32
N GLY A 85 13.13 -8.48 9.40
CA GLY A 85 11.96 -7.73 9.90
C GLY A 85 12.22 -6.26 10.24
N LYS A 86 13.48 -5.88 10.43
CA LYS A 86 13.90 -4.47 10.60
C LYS A 86 14.04 -3.71 9.27
N TRP A 87 14.19 -4.42 8.15
CA TRP A 87 14.57 -3.88 6.84
C TRP A 87 13.44 -3.91 5.82
N VAL A 88 12.47 -4.79 6.03
CA VAL A 88 11.35 -5.00 5.13
C VAL A 88 10.02 -4.78 5.85
N PRO A 89 8.90 -4.58 5.15
CA PRO A 89 7.58 -4.58 5.76
C PRO A 89 7.30 -5.87 6.53
N SER A 90 6.51 -5.77 7.60
CA SER A 90 6.15 -6.92 8.45
C SER A 90 5.54 -8.09 7.66
N GLU A 91 4.77 -7.76 6.61
CA GLU A 91 4.14 -8.73 5.73
C GLU A 91 5.16 -9.50 4.87
N ASP A 92 6.23 -8.83 4.43
CA ASP A 92 7.32 -9.48 3.70
C ASP A 92 8.10 -10.40 4.66
N ALA A 93 8.44 -9.91 5.85
CA ALA A 93 9.11 -10.69 6.89
C ALA A 93 8.31 -11.94 7.28
N MET A 94 6.99 -11.79 7.43
CA MET A 94 6.06 -12.88 7.71
C MET A 94 6.13 -13.99 6.66
N VAL A 95 6.11 -13.62 5.37
CA VAL A 95 6.18 -14.61 4.30
C VAL A 95 7.53 -15.31 4.30
N VAL A 96 8.64 -14.55 4.39
CA VAL A 96 9.98 -15.13 4.40
C VAL A 96 10.17 -16.10 5.58
N GLU A 97 9.70 -15.74 6.78
CA GLU A 97 9.74 -16.61 7.97
C GLU A 97 8.92 -17.90 7.75
N ALA A 98 7.73 -17.76 7.15
CA ALA A 98 6.84 -18.89 6.91
C ALA A 98 7.44 -19.90 5.91
N ILE A 99 8.12 -19.40 4.86
CA ILE A 99 8.68 -20.25 3.81
C ILE A 99 10.08 -20.76 4.11
N GLU A 100 10.77 -20.17 5.10
CA GLU A 100 12.19 -20.45 5.39
C GLU A 100 12.50 -21.90 5.68
N SER A 101 11.60 -22.59 6.38
CA SER A 101 11.76 -24.00 6.78
C SER A 101 11.30 -24.99 5.68
N SER A 102 10.83 -24.51 4.54
CA SER A 102 10.38 -25.36 3.44
C SER A 102 11.55 -25.82 2.56
N ASP A 103 11.58 -27.09 2.19
CA ASP A 103 12.52 -27.62 1.20
C ASP A 103 12.37 -26.94 -0.16
N ARG A 104 11.19 -26.35 -0.42
CA ARG A 104 10.86 -25.61 -1.65
C ARG A 104 10.98 -24.10 -1.46
N PHE A 105 11.84 -23.63 -0.54
CA PHE A 105 12.03 -22.22 -0.26
C PHE A 105 12.24 -21.34 -1.49
N PRO A 106 13.13 -21.68 -2.47
CA PRO A 106 13.32 -20.86 -3.67
C PRO A 106 12.05 -20.72 -4.52
N GLU A 107 11.23 -21.77 -4.62
CA GLU A 107 9.99 -21.75 -5.41
C GLU A 107 8.93 -20.84 -4.75
N TYR A 108 8.74 -20.96 -3.43
CA TYR A 108 7.80 -20.11 -2.70
C TYR A 108 8.25 -18.64 -2.71
N LEU A 109 9.55 -18.39 -2.56
CA LEU A 109 10.12 -17.05 -2.65
C LEU A 109 9.94 -16.45 -4.04
N GLU A 110 10.05 -17.25 -5.11
CA GLU A 110 9.77 -16.80 -6.47
C GLU A 110 8.30 -16.42 -6.68
N LYS A 111 7.36 -17.25 -6.20
CA LYS A 111 5.92 -16.92 -6.21
C LYS A 111 5.64 -15.64 -5.44
N PHE A 112 6.28 -15.47 -4.29
CA PHE A 112 6.19 -14.24 -3.52
C PHE A 112 6.75 -13.03 -4.28
N CYS A 113 7.89 -13.15 -4.95
CA CYS A 113 8.40 -12.11 -5.84
C CYS A 113 7.44 -11.74 -6.97
N GLY A 114 6.76 -12.74 -7.55
CA GLY A 114 5.69 -12.54 -8.54
C GLY A 114 4.53 -11.71 -7.98
N ALA A 115 4.05 -12.06 -6.78
CA ALA A 115 3.01 -11.31 -6.08
C ALA A 115 3.44 -9.89 -5.73
N LEU A 116 4.70 -9.70 -5.28
CA LEU A 116 5.28 -8.38 -5.01
C LEU A 116 5.30 -7.50 -6.26
N LYS A 117 5.68 -8.03 -7.42
CA LYS A 117 5.67 -7.29 -8.70
C LYS A 117 4.27 -6.85 -9.10
N ARG A 118 3.30 -7.79 -9.07
CA ARG A 118 1.90 -7.47 -9.41
C ARG A 118 1.33 -6.38 -8.49
N ARG A 119 1.65 -6.43 -7.19
CA ARG A 119 1.28 -5.38 -6.22
C ARG A 119 1.91 -4.03 -6.56
N ALA A 120 3.19 -4.02 -6.95
CA ALA A 120 3.85 -2.80 -7.39
C ALA A 120 3.19 -2.24 -8.65
N GLY A 121 2.77 -3.11 -9.58
CA GLY A 121 1.98 -2.75 -10.77
C GLY A 121 0.65 -2.09 -10.40
N ILE A 122 -0.13 -2.69 -9.48
CA ILE A 122 -1.38 -2.09 -8.98
C ILE A 122 -1.12 -0.71 -8.36
N ARG A 123 -0.11 -0.60 -7.51
CA ARG A 123 0.26 0.67 -6.88
C ARG A 123 0.67 1.73 -7.91
N ALA A 124 1.45 1.35 -8.92
CA ALA A 124 1.86 2.24 -10.00
C ALA A 124 0.68 2.66 -10.86
N ALA A 125 -0.24 1.75 -11.19
CA ALA A 125 -1.47 2.04 -11.91
C ALA A 125 -2.34 3.05 -11.16
N ILE A 126 -2.48 2.90 -9.83
CA ILE A 126 -3.24 3.84 -9.00
C ILE A 126 -2.54 5.21 -8.95
N ALA A 127 -1.24 5.23 -8.68
CA ALA A 127 -0.49 6.48 -8.61
C ALA A 127 -0.56 7.23 -9.97
N GLY A 128 -0.30 6.55 -11.09
CA GLY A 128 -0.40 7.13 -12.42
C GLY A 128 -1.83 7.48 -12.80
N GLY A 129 -2.79 6.63 -12.37
CA GLY A 129 -4.20 6.84 -12.64
C GLY A 129 -4.81 8.07 -11.97
N LEU A 130 -4.33 8.41 -10.78
CA LEU A 130 -4.80 9.55 -10.00
C LEU A 130 -3.96 10.82 -10.17
N ALA A 131 -2.70 10.69 -10.61
CA ALA A 131 -1.79 11.82 -10.69
C ALA A 131 -2.35 12.96 -11.55
N TYR A 132 -2.86 12.64 -12.74
CA TYR A 132 -3.40 13.64 -13.66
C TYR A 132 -4.70 14.31 -13.17
N PRO A 133 -5.74 13.58 -12.69
CA PRO A 133 -6.91 14.20 -12.07
C PRO A 133 -6.57 15.08 -10.87
N VAL A 134 -5.67 14.62 -9.99
CA VAL A 134 -5.25 15.42 -8.83
C VAL A 134 -4.52 16.69 -9.26
N PHE A 135 -3.64 16.60 -10.27
CA PHE A 135 -2.97 17.77 -10.83
C PHE A 135 -3.97 18.79 -11.36
N LEU A 136 -4.97 18.35 -12.14
CA LEU A 136 -6.00 19.24 -12.68
C LEU A 136 -6.85 19.88 -11.56
N LEU A 137 -7.23 19.13 -10.54
CA LEU A 137 -7.98 19.67 -9.40
C LEU A 137 -7.17 20.70 -8.62
N VAL A 138 -5.86 20.47 -8.43
CA VAL A 138 -4.95 21.44 -7.82
C VAL A 138 -4.83 22.70 -8.68
N LEU A 139 -4.78 22.55 -10.01
CA LEU A 139 -4.73 23.68 -10.93
C LEU A 139 -6.02 24.52 -10.88
N VAL A 140 -7.19 23.88 -10.85
CA VAL A 140 -8.49 24.59 -10.69
C VAL A 140 -8.57 25.28 -9.33
N ALA A 141 -8.14 24.61 -8.25
CA ALA A 141 -8.09 25.24 -6.93
C ALA A 141 -7.15 26.44 -6.90
N GLY A 142 -5.97 26.32 -7.51
CA GLY A 142 -5.02 27.44 -7.66
C GLY A 142 -5.60 28.61 -8.47
N LEU A 143 -6.34 28.29 -9.54
CA LEU A 143 -7.05 29.29 -10.34
C LEU A 143 -8.10 30.04 -9.50
N LEU A 144 -8.91 29.32 -8.71
CA LEU A 144 -9.91 29.94 -7.82
C LEU A 144 -9.25 30.82 -6.75
N VAL A 145 -8.13 30.37 -6.17
CA VAL A 145 -7.36 31.19 -5.21
C VAL A 145 -6.84 32.46 -5.89
N TYR A 146 -6.27 32.33 -7.09
CA TYR A 146 -5.79 33.48 -7.88
C TYR A 146 -6.91 34.47 -8.22
N VAL A 147 -8.04 33.95 -8.69
CA VAL A 147 -9.23 34.78 -9.00
C VAL A 147 -9.70 35.51 -7.73
N GLY A 148 -9.79 34.83 -6.58
CA GLY A 148 -10.26 35.41 -5.33
C GLY A 148 -9.30 36.41 -4.68
N SER A 149 -7.98 36.22 -4.88
CA SER A 149 -6.97 37.09 -4.25
C SER A 149 -6.49 38.25 -5.13
N VAL A 150 -6.61 38.13 -6.44
CA VAL A 150 -6.07 39.12 -7.39
C VAL A 150 -7.16 39.70 -8.31
N VAL A 151 -7.93 38.81 -8.98
CA VAL A 151 -8.86 39.26 -10.02
C VAL A 151 -10.08 39.98 -9.43
N ILE A 152 -10.71 39.39 -8.42
CA ILE A 152 -11.91 39.97 -7.82
C ILE A 152 -11.61 41.32 -7.16
N PRO A 153 -10.58 41.49 -6.32
CA PRO A 153 -10.25 42.79 -5.78
C PRO A 153 -9.95 43.87 -6.84
N ALA A 154 -9.37 43.47 -7.97
CA ALA A 154 -9.13 44.41 -9.10
C ALA A 154 -10.43 44.81 -9.78
N LEU A 155 -11.39 43.92 -9.91
CA LEU A 155 -12.70 44.19 -10.54
C LEU A 155 -13.66 44.92 -9.58
N ASP A 156 -13.52 44.75 -8.26
CA ASP A 156 -14.31 45.39 -7.23
C ASP A 156 -14.18 46.93 -7.30
N ASN A 157 -13.02 47.45 -7.73
CA ASN A 157 -12.79 48.86 -7.98
C ASN A 157 -13.58 49.40 -9.20
N LEU A 158 -14.02 48.55 -10.10
CA LEU A 158 -14.79 48.92 -11.29
C LEU A 158 -16.29 48.73 -11.09
N LEU A 159 -16.67 47.68 -10.40
CA LEU A 159 -18.06 47.33 -10.09
C LEU A 159 -18.08 46.61 -8.74
N PRO A 160 -18.75 47.20 -7.69
CA PRO A 160 -18.78 46.57 -6.36
C PRO A 160 -19.30 45.13 -6.39
N VAL A 161 -18.58 44.22 -5.75
CA VAL A 161 -18.88 42.73 -5.75
C VAL A 161 -20.29 42.46 -5.22
N GLU A 162 -20.81 43.31 -4.31
CA GLU A 162 -22.17 43.19 -3.76
C GLU A 162 -23.25 43.30 -4.83
N THR A 163 -22.97 43.99 -5.92
CA THR A 163 -23.92 44.18 -7.05
C THR A 163 -23.93 43.01 -8.01
N TRP A 164 -22.93 42.12 -7.92
CA TRP A 164 -22.83 41.02 -8.87
C TRP A 164 -23.97 40.02 -8.66
N THR A 165 -24.48 39.48 -9.76
CA THR A 165 -25.58 38.52 -9.79
C THR A 165 -25.19 37.22 -10.51
N GLY A 166 -25.99 36.17 -10.38
CA GLY A 166 -25.81 34.92 -11.10
C GLY A 166 -24.46 34.23 -10.85
N ASN A 167 -23.84 33.74 -11.94
CA ASN A 167 -22.57 33.02 -11.87
C ASN A 167 -21.40 33.92 -11.43
N ALA A 168 -21.46 35.21 -11.70
CA ALA A 168 -20.48 36.21 -11.24
C ALA A 168 -20.39 36.21 -9.71
N ARG A 169 -21.54 36.28 -9.01
CA ARG A 169 -21.62 36.22 -7.56
C ARG A 169 -21.17 34.86 -7.03
N GLY A 170 -21.57 33.78 -7.71
CA GLY A 170 -21.14 32.44 -7.37
C GLY A 170 -19.61 32.27 -7.43
N LEU A 171 -18.97 32.83 -8.46
CA LEU A 171 -17.51 32.82 -8.59
C LEU A 171 -16.85 33.64 -7.48
N ALA A 172 -17.37 34.82 -7.15
CA ALA A 172 -16.86 35.68 -6.06
C ALA A 172 -16.89 34.92 -4.73
N LEU A 173 -17.99 34.27 -4.39
CA LEU A 173 -18.12 33.47 -3.17
C LEU A 173 -17.18 32.26 -3.16
N ALA A 174 -17.13 31.50 -4.24
CA ALA A 174 -16.29 30.30 -4.33
C ALA A 174 -14.79 30.64 -4.26
N SER A 175 -14.37 31.69 -4.95
CA SER A 175 -12.96 32.10 -5.00
C SER A 175 -12.51 32.81 -3.71
N SER A 176 -13.36 33.65 -3.10
CA SER A 176 -13.05 34.23 -1.80
C SER A 176 -12.96 33.17 -0.70
N PHE A 177 -13.84 32.18 -0.72
CA PHE A 177 -13.76 31.01 0.18
C PHE A 177 -12.46 30.22 -0.06
N ALA A 178 -12.12 29.94 -1.33
CA ALA A 178 -10.89 29.22 -1.69
C ALA A 178 -9.65 30.01 -1.22
N ALA A 179 -9.58 31.30 -1.45
CA ALA A 179 -8.48 32.17 -1.05
C ALA A 179 -8.33 32.23 0.49
N ARG A 180 -9.45 32.35 1.21
CA ARG A 180 -9.47 32.49 2.67
C ARG A 180 -9.05 31.21 3.39
N TYR A 181 -9.42 30.05 2.87
CA TYR A 181 -9.24 28.76 3.53
C TYR A 181 -8.18 27.85 2.87
N ALA A 182 -7.45 28.32 1.84
CA ALA A 182 -6.45 27.54 1.12
C ALA A 182 -5.43 26.85 2.05
N TYR A 183 -4.91 27.59 3.03
CA TYR A 183 -3.92 27.08 3.98
C TYR A 183 -4.51 26.03 4.93
N GLN A 184 -5.72 26.26 5.44
CA GLN A 184 -6.43 25.31 6.29
C GLN A 184 -6.73 24.00 5.55
N PHE A 185 -7.15 24.10 4.28
CA PHE A 185 -7.34 22.91 3.43
C PHE A 185 -6.04 22.13 3.18
N ALA A 186 -4.92 22.82 2.94
CA ALA A 186 -3.63 22.18 2.77
C ALA A 186 -3.20 21.40 4.03
N ILE A 187 -3.34 22.03 5.20
CA ILE A 187 -3.05 21.37 6.49
C ILE A 187 -3.99 20.19 6.74
N ALA A 188 -5.29 20.36 6.54
CA ALA A 188 -6.28 19.31 6.74
C ALA A 188 -5.99 18.11 5.82
N HIS A 189 -5.65 18.35 4.55
CA HIS A 189 -5.27 17.31 3.61
C HIS A 189 -4.01 16.57 4.06
N PHE A 190 -2.98 17.28 4.52
CA PHE A 190 -1.75 16.69 5.03
C PHE A 190 -2.01 15.80 6.27
N LEU A 191 -2.78 16.30 7.23
CA LEU A 191 -3.17 15.55 8.42
C LEU A 191 -4.03 14.32 8.08
N ALA A 192 -5.00 14.47 7.17
CA ALA A 192 -5.82 13.37 6.68
C ALA A 192 -4.96 12.28 6.00
N SER A 193 -3.96 12.67 5.22
CA SER A 193 -3.03 11.73 4.60
C SER A 193 -2.24 10.92 5.63
N ILE A 194 -1.73 11.57 6.67
CA ILE A 194 -1.06 10.89 7.78
C ILE A 194 -2.02 9.94 8.50
N LEU A 195 -3.24 10.40 8.80
CA LEU A 195 -4.26 9.60 9.45
C LEU A 195 -4.61 8.33 8.64
N ILE A 196 -4.75 8.45 7.31
CA ILE A 196 -4.99 7.32 6.42
C ILE A 196 -3.83 6.32 6.48
N LEU A 197 -2.57 6.78 6.43
CA LEU A 197 -1.39 5.92 6.50
C LEU A 197 -1.32 5.14 7.82
N VAL A 198 -1.66 5.79 8.93
CA VAL A 198 -1.73 5.13 10.25
C VAL A 198 -2.90 4.15 10.31
N ALA A 199 -4.08 4.57 9.82
CA ALA A 199 -5.29 3.75 9.80
C ALA A 199 -5.14 2.48 8.95
N LEU A 200 -4.40 2.53 7.83
CA LEU A 200 -4.12 1.36 7.00
C LEU A 200 -3.55 0.19 7.81
N ARG A 201 -2.63 0.47 8.72
CA ARG A 201 -1.91 -0.58 9.48
C ARG A 201 -2.54 -0.87 10.83
N ARG A 202 -3.17 0.12 11.49
CA ARG A 202 -3.65 -0.01 12.88
C ARG A 202 -5.13 -0.30 12.99
N TRP A 203 -5.96 0.25 12.10
CA TRP A 203 -7.39 0.09 12.18
C TRP A 203 -7.84 -1.28 11.65
N GLY A 204 -8.31 -2.16 12.54
CA GLY A 204 -8.79 -3.51 12.21
C GLY A 204 -10.25 -3.77 12.58
N GLY A 205 -10.84 -2.95 13.45
CA GLY A 205 -12.15 -3.16 14.07
C GLY A 205 -13.34 -2.61 13.30
N PHE A 206 -14.33 -2.13 14.06
CA PHE A 206 -15.61 -1.63 13.56
C PHE A 206 -15.45 -0.57 12.45
N GLY A 207 -16.32 -0.62 11.46
CA GLY A 207 -16.31 0.33 10.33
C GLY A 207 -15.25 0.06 9.25
N ARG A 208 -14.18 -0.69 9.55
CA ARG A 208 -13.12 -0.99 8.58
C ARG A 208 -13.63 -1.69 7.31
N LYS A 209 -14.67 -2.50 7.41
CA LYS A 209 -15.30 -3.17 6.26
C LYS A 209 -15.73 -2.18 5.17
N TYR A 210 -16.26 -1.02 5.56
CA TYR A 210 -16.67 0.03 4.63
C TYR A 210 -15.46 0.77 4.04
N ALA A 211 -14.46 1.06 4.88
CA ALA A 211 -13.22 1.68 4.42
C ALA A 211 -12.46 0.79 3.42
N ASP A 212 -12.49 -0.54 3.59
CA ASP A 212 -11.85 -1.50 2.68
C ASP A 212 -12.46 -1.50 1.25
N ALA A 213 -13.57 -0.80 1.01
CA ALA A 213 -14.10 -0.52 -0.33
C ALA A 213 -13.37 0.65 -1.03
N LEU A 214 -12.76 1.56 -0.28
CA LEU A 214 -12.00 2.68 -0.84
C LEU A 214 -10.68 2.20 -1.46
N PRO A 215 -10.22 2.79 -2.60
CA PRO A 215 -9.08 2.30 -3.36
C PRO A 215 -7.81 2.08 -2.53
N VAL A 216 -7.44 3.04 -1.69
CA VAL A 216 -6.22 2.98 -0.86
C VAL A 216 -6.27 1.83 0.15
N PHE A 217 -7.42 1.64 0.80
CA PHE A 217 -7.64 0.56 1.77
C PHE A 217 -7.78 -0.80 1.07
N ALA A 218 -8.43 -0.85 -0.09
CA ALA A 218 -8.57 -2.06 -0.89
C ALA A 218 -7.21 -2.64 -1.31
N ILE A 219 -6.24 -1.77 -1.70
CA ILE A 219 -4.89 -2.21 -2.02
C ILE A 219 -4.21 -2.86 -0.82
N TYR A 220 -4.33 -2.24 0.36
CA TYR A 220 -3.73 -2.81 1.57
C TYR A 220 -4.38 -4.13 1.97
N ARG A 221 -5.71 -4.27 1.77
CA ARG A 221 -6.45 -5.51 1.94
C ARG A 221 -5.95 -6.62 1.00
N ILE A 222 -5.79 -6.32 -0.29
CA ILE A 222 -5.24 -7.24 -1.28
C ILE A 222 -3.81 -7.65 -0.89
N TYR A 223 -3.00 -6.68 -0.50
CA TYR A 223 -1.63 -6.91 -0.07
C TYR A 223 -1.51 -7.89 1.07
N THR A 224 -2.22 -7.63 2.16
CA THR A 224 -2.18 -8.49 3.34
C THR A 224 -2.79 -9.86 3.07
N GLY A 225 -3.84 -9.92 2.24
CA GLY A 225 -4.50 -11.16 1.84
C GLY A 225 -3.57 -12.10 1.05
N VAL A 226 -2.92 -11.58 0.02
CA VAL A 226 -1.99 -12.37 -0.79
C VAL A 226 -0.80 -12.85 0.05
N SER A 227 -0.20 -11.97 0.86
CA SER A 227 0.92 -12.34 1.73
C SER A 227 0.51 -13.44 2.73
N PHE A 228 -0.67 -13.33 3.32
CA PHE A 228 -1.23 -14.35 4.20
C PHE A 228 -1.42 -15.68 3.49
N LEU A 229 -2.05 -15.71 2.31
CA LEU A 229 -2.32 -16.95 1.59
C LEU A 229 -1.02 -17.67 1.17
N ILE A 230 0.00 -16.95 0.73
CA ILE A 230 1.32 -17.53 0.41
C ILE A 230 1.95 -18.14 1.66
N ALA A 231 1.95 -17.41 2.78
CA ALA A 231 2.52 -17.88 4.03
C ALA A 231 1.77 -19.12 4.56
N MET A 232 0.42 -19.08 4.56
CA MET A 232 -0.41 -20.21 4.98
C MET A 232 -0.20 -21.45 4.13
N SER A 233 -0.18 -21.29 2.80
CA SER A 233 0.08 -22.40 1.88
C SER A 233 1.41 -23.08 2.18
N SER A 234 2.48 -22.29 2.40
CA SER A 234 3.80 -22.86 2.70
C SER A 234 3.83 -23.59 4.05
N LEU A 235 3.28 -23.00 5.10
CA LEU A 235 3.25 -23.63 6.43
C LEU A 235 2.38 -24.89 6.44
N MET A 236 1.26 -24.89 5.75
CA MET A 236 0.42 -26.09 5.61
C MET A 236 1.09 -27.16 4.74
N ALA A 237 1.80 -26.79 3.69
CA ALA A 237 2.58 -27.71 2.87
C ALA A 237 3.75 -28.38 3.64
N SER A 238 4.24 -27.71 4.69
CA SER A 238 5.24 -28.30 5.61
C SER A 238 4.60 -29.15 6.74
N GLY A 239 3.30 -29.45 6.66
CA GLY A 239 2.59 -30.35 7.59
C GLY A 239 1.99 -29.66 8.82
N LEU A 240 2.05 -28.33 8.92
CA LEU A 240 1.44 -27.62 10.04
C LEU A 240 -0.09 -27.53 9.86
N THR A 241 -0.81 -27.64 10.98
CA THR A 241 -2.25 -27.35 10.98
C THR A 241 -2.51 -25.86 10.73
N ALA A 242 -3.69 -25.53 10.18
CA ALA A 242 -4.05 -24.13 9.93
C ALA A 242 -3.99 -23.26 11.19
N ALA A 243 -4.40 -23.79 12.35
CA ALA A 243 -4.35 -23.09 13.62
C ALA A 243 -2.90 -22.78 14.06
N THR A 244 -2.01 -23.76 14.00
CA THR A 244 -0.58 -23.60 14.33
C THR A 244 0.10 -22.65 13.34
N ALA A 245 -0.25 -22.72 12.06
CA ALA A 245 0.27 -21.80 11.05
C ALA A 245 -0.11 -20.35 11.37
N ILE A 246 -1.36 -20.07 11.74
CA ILE A 246 -1.79 -18.72 12.17
C ILE A 246 -1.02 -18.24 13.40
N GLU A 247 -0.79 -19.10 14.38
CA GLU A 247 0.00 -18.73 15.56
C GLU A 247 1.42 -18.30 15.20
N LYS A 248 2.07 -18.98 14.26
CA LYS A 248 3.40 -18.59 13.75
C LYS A 248 3.39 -17.27 13.01
N LEU A 249 2.30 -16.95 12.27
CA LEU A 249 2.20 -15.71 11.49
C LEU A 249 1.84 -14.48 12.33
N ARG A 250 1.16 -14.68 13.45
CA ARG A 250 0.63 -13.63 14.31
C ARG A 250 1.67 -12.61 14.80
N PRO A 251 2.88 -12.99 15.26
CA PRO A 251 3.91 -12.05 15.73
C PRO A 251 4.35 -11.05 14.65
N PHE A 252 4.38 -11.47 13.38
CA PHE A 252 4.79 -10.64 12.25
C PHE A 252 3.64 -9.81 11.67
N SER A 253 2.41 -10.04 12.13
CA SER A 253 1.23 -9.42 11.56
C SER A 253 1.05 -7.99 12.05
N SER A 254 0.67 -7.07 11.13
CA SER A 254 0.20 -5.74 11.50
C SER A 254 -1.05 -5.84 12.39
N PRO A 255 -1.36 -4.84 13.22
CA PRO A 255 -2.58 -4.85 14.03
C PRO A 255 -3.86 -5.08 13.21
N TYR A 256 -3.92 -4.54 11.99
CA TYR A 256 -5.00 -4.81 11.02
C TYR A 256 -5.12 -6.29 10.68
N LEU A 257 -4.02 -6.94 10.32
CA LEU A 257 -4.02 -8.36 9.97
C LEU A 257 -4.24 -9.24 11.20
N ARG A 258 -3.59 -8.90 12.32
CA ARG A 258 -3.70 -9.64 13.58
C ARG A 258 -5.16 -9.78 14.04
N HIS A 259 -5.93 -8.69 13.99
CA HIS A 259 -7.35 -8.74 14.33
C HIS A 259 -8.13 -9.77 13.49
N ARG A 260 -7.79 -9.91 12.19
CA ARG A 260 -8.42 -10.90 11.31
C ARG A 260 -7.94 -12.32 11.61
N LEU A 261 -6.66 -12.48 11.87
CA LEU A 261 -6.09 -13.78 12.24
C LEU A 261 -6.67 -14.28 13.57
N ASP A 262 -6.91 -13.40 14.53
CA ASP A 262 -7.54 -13.76 15.82
C ASP A 262 -8.96 -14.28 15.61
N LEU A 263 -9.75 -13.65 14.74
CA LEU A 263 -11.10 -14.12 14.40
C LEU A 263 -11.08 -15.47 13.65
N ILE A 264 -10.20 -15.63 12.67
CA ILE A 264 -10.06 -16.90 11.93
C ILE A 264 -9.61 -18.01 12.88
N ARG A 265 -8.62 -17.73 13.74
CA ARG A 265 -8.13 -18.67 14.74
C ARG A 265 -9.23 -19.16 15.69
N PHE A 266 -10.13 -18.26 16.11
CA PHE A 266 -11.28 -18.64 16.93
C PHE A 266 -12.12 -19.76 16.30
N TYR A 267 -12.46 -19.64 15.02
CA TYR A 267 -13.23 -20.66 14.32
C TYR A 267 -12.44 -21.95 14.05
N LEU A 268 -11.12 -21.85 13.78
CA LEU A 268 -10.25 -23.02 13.62
C LEU A 268 -10.17 -23.84 14.90
N LEU A 269 -10.06 -23.20 16.07
CA LEU A 269 -10.02 -23.85 17.36
C LEU A 269 -11.39 -24.49 17.73
N ASN A 270 -12.49 -24.02 17.13
CA ASN A 270 -13.81 -24.62 17.24
C ASN A 270 -14.11 -25.68 16.16
N GLY A 271 -13.06 -26.23 15.50
CA GLY A 271 -13.18 -27.36 14.58
C GLY A 271 -13.51 -27.00 13.13
N SER A 272 -13.56 -25.71 12.77
CA SER A 272 -13.74 -25.31 11.37
C SER A 272 -12.47 -25.55 10.55
N ASP A 273 -12.60 -25.91 9.27
CA ASP A 273 -11.50 -25.84 8.31
C ASP A 273 -11.12 -24.39 7.99
N LEU A 274 -9.96 -24.17 7.34
CA LEU A 274 -9.45 -22.82 7.04
C LEU A 274 -10.42 -21.97 6.20
N GLY A 275 -11.02 -22.55 5.16
CA GLY A 275 -11.94 -21.84 4.27
C GLY A 275 -13.23 -21.45 5.00
N SER A 276 -13.80 -22.38 5.78
CA SER A 276 -14.97 -22.14 6.63
C SER A 276 -14.66 -21.11 7.72
N ALA A 277 -13.51 -21.18 8.37
CA ALA A 277 -13.08 -20.22 9.39
C ALA A 277 -12.94 -18.80 8.82
N MET A 278 -12.34 -18.64 7.63
CA MET A 278 -12.24 -17.35 6.93
C MET A 278 -13.61 -16.80 6.54
N TYR A 279 -14.54 -17.66 6.14
CA TYR A 279 -15.90 -17.27 5.78
C TYR A 279 -16.70 -16.82 7.02
N PHE A 280 -16.67 -17.61 8.10
CA PHE A 280 -17.43 -17.34 9.34
C PHE A 280 -16.85 -16.18 10.16
N ALA A 281 -15.57 -15.85 10.00
CA ALA A 281 -14.95 -14.67 10.63
C ALA A 281 -15.68 -13.36 10.26
N GLY A 282 -16.55 -13.36 9.24
CA GLY A 282 -17.49 -12.27 8.94
C GLY A 282 -16.86 -10.98 8.43
N THR A 283 -15.54 -10.93 8.35
CA THR A 283 -14.79 -9.73 7.93
C THR A 283 -14.78 -9.48 6.42
N SER A 284 -15.27 -10.46 5.62
CA SER A 284 -15.15 -10.50 4.16
C SER A 284 -13.69 -10.27 3.67
N TRP A 285 -12.71 -10.56 4.52
CA TRP A 285 -11.28 -10.42 4.23
C TRP A 285 -10.68 -11.79 3.86
N PRO A 286 -9.82 -11.86 2.85
CA PRO A 286 -9.39 -10.79 1.94
C PRO A 286 -10.45 -10.42 0.89
N ASP A 287 -11.34 -11.36 0.52
CA ASP A 287 -12.48 -11.17 -0.38
C ASP A 287 -13.54 -12.24 -0.12
N ARG A 288 -14.83 -11.89 -0.22
CA ARG A 288 -15.92 -12.82 0.07
C ARG A 288 -15.97 -14.00 -0.91
N LYS A 289 -15.73 -13.74 -2.21
CA LYS A 289 -15.72 -14.79 -3.24
C LYS A 289 -14.55 -15.75 -3.02
N LEU A 290 -13.37 -15.19 -2.73
CA LEU A 290 -12.19 -15.98 -2.37
C LEU A 290 -12.47 -16.89 -1.16
N ASN A 291 -13.07 -16.38 -0.10
CA ASN A 291 -13.40 -17.16 1.10
C ASN A 291 -14.39 -18.29 0.79
N LEU A 292 -15.36 -18.06 -0.10
CA LEU A 292 -16.26 -19.11 -0.57
C LEU A 292 -15.52 -20.18 -1.39
N SER A 293 -14.64 -19.78 -2.31
CA SER A 293 -13.82 -20.73 -3.07
C SER A 293 -12.93 -21.56 -2.15
N LEU A 294 -12.28 -20.94 -1.18
CA LEU A 294 -11.46 -21.65 -0.20
C LEU A 294 -12.29 -22.59 0.69
N LYS A 295 -13.53 -22.23 1.04
CA LYS A 295 -14.43 -23.10 1.80
C LYS A 295 -14.79 -24.37 1.02
N VAL A 296 -15.02 -24.26 -0.29
CA VAL A 296 -15.27 -25.42 -1.15
C VAL A 296 -14.02 -26.27 -1.30
N LEU A 297 -12.87 -25.63 -1.55
CA LEU A 297 -11.58 -26.29 -1.73
C LEU A 297 -11.04 -26.95 -0.46
N ALA A 298 -11.42 -26.45 0.72
CA ALA A 298 -11.02 -27.06 1.99
C ALA A 298 -11.53 -28.50 2.19
N GLN A 299 -12.53 -28.90 1.42
CA GLN A 299 -13.02 -30.28 1.39
C GLN A 299 -12.17 -31.24 0.53
N THR A 300 -11.15 -30.72 -0.14
CA THR A 300 -10.25 -31.50 -1.01
C THR A 300 -8.90 -31.77 -0.35
N SER A 301 -8.24 -32.87 -0.73
CA SER A 301 -6.99 -33.34 -0.12
C SER A 301 -5.76 -32.44 -0.36
N ASN A 302 -5.80 -31.51 -1.34
CA ASN A 302 -4.65 -30.70 -1.78
C ASN A 302 -4.80 -29.20 -1.52
N LEU A 303 -5.40 -28.83 -0.37
CA LEU A 303 -5.70 -27.44 -0.04
C LEU A 303 -4.47 -26.50 -0.13
N SER A 304 -3.31 -26.92 0.36
CA SER A 304 -2.09 -26.09 0.39
C SER A 304 -1.62 -25.63 -1.01
N THR A 305 -1.70 -26.49 -2.01
CA THR A 305 -1.36 -26.14 -3.39
C THR A 305 -2.44 -25.32 -4.07
N GLN A 306 -3.70 -25.62 -3.77
CA GLN A 306 -4.85 -24.91 -4.33
C GLN A 306 -4.96 -23.47 -3.79
N ILE A 307 -4.60 -23.23 -2.52
CA ILE A 307 -4.55 -21.86 -1.95
C ILE A 307 -3.69 -20.93 -2.79
N LEU A 308 -2.52 -21.39 -3.28
CA LEU A 308 -1.63 -20.58 -4.11
C LEU A 308 -2.26 -20.24 -5.47
N ALA A 309 -2.88 -21.22 -6.13
CA ALA A 309 -3.54 -21.02 -7.41
C ALA A 309 -4.69 -20.02 -7.30
N VAL A 310 -5.52 -20.17 -6.28
CA VAL A 310 -6.64 -19.26 -5.98
C VAL A 310 -6.14 -17.86 -5.61
N ALA A 311 -5.02 -17.76 -4.87
CA ALA A 311 -4.42 -16.46 -4.54
C ALA A 311 -3.91 -15.74 -5.79
N ASP A 312 -3.30 -16.44 -6.74
CA ASP A 312 -2.83 -15.88 -8.00
C ASP A 312 -3.97 -15.40 -8.89
N GLU A 313 -5.03 -16.20 -9.04
CA GLU A 313 -6.23 -15.84 -9.80
C GLU A 313 -6.95 -14.62 -9.17
N TRP A 314 -7.11 -14.64 -7.84
CA TRP A 314 -7.70 -13.51 -7.14
C TRP A 314 -6.90 -12.22 -7.27
N LEU A 315 -5.56 -12.30 -7.25
CA LEU A 315 -4.69 -11.15 -7.45
C LEU A 315 -4.86 -10.56 -8.85
N ALA A 316 -4.93 -11.41 -9.89
CA ALA A 316 -5.13 -10.97 -11.27
C ALA A 316 -6.49 -10.26 -11.44
N THR A 317 -7.59 -10.88 -10.97
CA THR A 317 -8.93 -10.29 -11.05
C THR A 317 -9.09 -9.03 -10.18
N SER A 318 -8.34 -8.93 -9.09
CA SER A 318 -8.33 -7.72 -8.25
C SER A 318 -7.62 -6.56 -8.93
N GLN A 319 -6.57 -6.81 -9.70
CA GLN A 319 -5.90 -5.79 -10.50
C GLN A 319 -6.84 -5.18 -11.53
N GLU A 320 -7.55 -5.99 -12.30
CA GLU A 320 -8.53 -5.52 -13.30
C GLU A 320 -9.65 -4.68 -12.66
N ARG A 321 -10.14 -5.09 -11.49
CA ARG A 321 -11.16 -4.32 -10.76
C ARG A 321 -10.66 -2.94 -10.34
N VAL A 322 -9.43 -2.86 -9.86
CA VAL A 322 -8.80 -1.58 -9.49
C VAL A 322 -8.65 -0.69 -10.71
N GLU A 323 -8.16 -1.21 -11.83
CA GLU A 323 -7.98 -0.45 -13.08
C GLU A 323 -9.31 0.09 -13.61
N ARG A 324 -10.39 -0.70 -13.59
CA ARG A 324 -11.74 -0.23 -13.98
C ARG A 324 -12.25 0.88 -13.06
N SER A 325 -12.09 0.75 -11.75
CA SER A 325 -12.49 1.78 -10.78
C SER A 325 -11.72 3.08 -10.98
N LEU A 326 -10.43 3.01 -11.35
CA LEU A 326 -9.63 4.18 -11.68
C LEU A 326 -10.11 4.87 -12.97
N GLY A 327 -10.55 4.10 -13.97
CA GLY A 327 -11.14 4.64 -15.20
C GLY A 327 -12.37 5.50 -14.92
N THR A 328 -13.28 4.99 -14.08
CA THR A 328 -14.49 5.74 -13.66
C THR A 328 -14.12 7.01 -12.89
N LEU A 329 -13.16 6.91 -11.96
CA LEU A 329 -12.72 8.06 -11.16
C LEU A 329 -12.08 9.15 -12.01
N ARG A 330 -11.30 8.77 -13.04
CA ARG A 330 -10.74 9.70 -14.01
C ARG A 330 -11.84 10.43 -14.80
N ALA A 331 -12.84 9.70 -15.30
CA ALA A 331 -13.95 10.30 -16.03
C ALA A 331 -14.71 11.33 -15.18
N LEU A 332 -15.01 11.00 -13.92
CA LEU A 332 -15.65 11.93 -12.99
C LEU A 332 -14.79 13.16 -12.70
N ALA A 333 -13.49 13.00 -12.55
CA ALA A 333 -12.57 14.11 -12.35
C ALA A 333 -12.51 15.04 -13.57
N PHE A 334 -12.50 14.50 -14.79
CA PHE A 334 -12.59 15.30 -16.02
C PHE A 334 -13.88 16.11 -16.09
N ILE A 335 -15.03 15.48 -15.82
CA ILE A 335 -16.33 16.17 -15.82
C ILE A 335 -16.30 17.31 -14.80
N ALA A 336 -15.78 17.09 -13.60
CA ALA A 336 -15.69 18.12 -12.57
C ALA A 336 -14.78 19.30 -12.99
N VAL A 337 -13.62 19.01 -13.60
CA VAL A 337 -12.67 20.03 -14.06
C VAL A 337 -13.24 20.85 -15.22
N PHE A 338 -13.81 20.19 -16.25
CA PHE A 338 -14.45 20.89 -17.37
C PHE A 338 -15.64 21.72 -16.90
N GLY A 339 -16.46 21.20 -15.97
CA GLY A 339 -17.54 21.95 -15.35
C GLY A 339 -17.04 23.19 -14.60
N ALA A 340 -15.96 23.08 -13.86
CA ALA A 340 -15.36 24.22 -13.16
C ALA A 340 -14.81 25.28 -14.13
N ILE A 341 -14.13 24.87 -15.19
CA ILE A 341 -13.64 25.79 -16.22
C ILE A 341 -14.82 26.50 -16.91
N ALA A 342 -15.84 25.76 -17.31
CA ALA A 342 -17.03 26.33 -17.95
C ALA A 342 -17.75 27.33 -17.01
N PHE A 343 -17.81 27.01 -15.72
CA PHE A 343 -18.37 27.91 -14.69
C PHE A 343 -17.57 29.21 -14.60
N VAL A 344 -16.23 29.13 -14.51
CA VAL A 344 -15.36 30.32 -14.45
C VAL A 344 -15.52 31.19 -15.70
N VAL A 345 -15.50 30.56 -16.90
CA VAL A 345 -15.68 31.31 -18.17
C VAL A 345 -17.05 32.00 -18.23
N SER A 346 -18.12 31.27 -17.85
CA SER A 346 -19.48 31.84 -17.82
C SER A 346 -19.59 33.01 -16.83
N ALA A 347 -18.96 32.87 -15.63
CA ALA A 347 -18.94 33.95 -14.64
C ALA A 347 -18.18 35.17 -15.13
N MET A 348 -17.02 34.99 -15.78
CA MET A 348 -16.24 36.09 -16.34
C MET A 348 -17.00 36.82 -17.47
N TYR A 349 -17.72 36.07 -18.33
CA TYR A 349 -18.58 36.66 -19.34
C TYR A 349 -19.71 37.50 -18.71
N GLN A 350 -20.35 37.02 -17.67
CA GLN A 350 -21.37 37.79 -16.93
C GLN A 350 -20.81 39.05 -16.29
N ILE A 351 -19.62 39.00 -15.69
CA ILE A 351 -18.96 40.17 -15.10
C ILE A 351 -18.73 41.23 -16.18
N GLN A 352 -18.17 40.84 -17.35
CA GLN A 352 -17.98 41.79 -18.48
C GLN A 352 -19.28 42.40 -18.94
N HIS A 353 -20.36 41.64 -19.02
CA HIS A 353 -21.67 42.14 -19.45
C HIS A 353 -22.27 43.11 -18.43
N GLN A 354 -22.14 42.82 -17.12
CA GLN A 354 -22.60 43.70 -16.03
C GLN A 354 -21.83 45.04 -16.03
N ILE A 355 -20.50 44.99 -16.20
CA ILE A 355 -19.67 46.20 -16.29
C ILE A 355 -20.09 47.03 -17.53
N ALA A 356 -20.30 46.38 -18.69
CA ALA A 356 -20.71 47.08 -19.91
C ALA A 356 -22.13 47.65 -19.84
N ALA A 357 -23.02 47.05 -19.08
CA ALA A 357 -24.38 47.52 -18.87
C ALA A 357 -24.50 48.66 -17.82
N GLY A 358 -23.44 48.97 -17.11
CA GLY A 358 -23.43 50.00 -16.07
C GLY A 358 -24.27 49.64 -14.83
N ILE A 359 -24.51 48.32 -14.60
CA ILE A 359 -25.31 47.80 -13.49
C ILE A 359 -24.34 47.22 -12.48
#